data_b149f68b0cbff5f823831f0bb9be064d
#
_entry.id   b149f68b0cbff5f823831f0bb9be064d
#
_cell.length_a   1.000
_cell.length_b   1.000
_cell.length_c   1.000
_cell.angle_alpha   90.00
_cell.angle_beta   90.00
_cell.angle_gamma   90.00
#
_symmetry.space_group_name_H-M   'P 1'
#
loop_
_entity.id
_entity.type
_entity.pdbx_description
1 polymer ?
#
loop_
_entity_poly.entity_id
_entity_poly.type
_entity_poly.pdbx_seq_one_letter_code
_entity_poly.pdbx_strand_id
1 'polypeptide(L)'
;MARSASARDGFAVQWAVKQGLQLAVVSGGKEEPVKWRMEGLGVKEVHLGAADKLAHLTTIAGRMGISLDQVAYMGDDLPDLLALKAVCLSCCPHDAVPEVREAVDWVVPEAGGQGCVRNLLEQAMKLRGLWSSNDGHRW
;
A
#
# COMPACT_ATOMS: atom_id res chain seq x y z
N MET A 1 14.60 1.59 -8.14
CA MET A 1 13.69 2.69 -8.37
C MET A 1 13.71 3.62 -7.19
N ALA A 2 14.11 4.86 -7.43
CA ALA A 2 14.06 5.86 -6.38
C ALA A 2 12.61 6.19 -6.09
N ARG A 3 12.21 6.10 -4.85
CA ARG A 3 10.87 6.47 -4.43
C ARG A 3 10.98 7.62 -3.47
N SER A 4 10.56 8.79 -3.93
CA SER A 4 10.36 9.88 -3.00
C SER A 4 9.11 9.55 -2.20
N ALA A 5 9.25 9.48 -0.90
CA ALA A 5 8.12 9.29 -0.03
C ALA A 5 7.38 10.62 0.09
N SER A 6 6.12 10.63 -0.32
CA SER A 6 5.25 11.79 -0.18
C SER A 6 4.92 12.02 1.30
N ALA A 7 4.95 13.28 1.74
CA ALA A 7 4.49 13.63 3.09
C ALA A 7 3.01 13.30 3.27
N ARG A 8 2.22 13.40 2.21
CA ARG A 8 0.79 13.04 2.22
C ARG A 8 0.62 11.54 2.45
N ASP A 9 1.44 10.72 1.80
CA ASP A 9 1.38 9.27 1.99
C ASP A 9 1.81 8.90 3.40
N GLY A 10 2.87 9.52 3.92
CA GLY A 10 3.34 9.27 5.29
C GLY A 10 2.27 9.59 6.33
N PHE A 11 1.59 10.72 6.20
CA PHE A 11 0.49 11.11 7.07
C PHE A 11 -0.63 10.04 7.05
N ALA A 12 -1.04 9.64 5.86
CA ALA A 12 -2.12 8.67 5.71
C ALA A 12 -1.76 7.30 6.28
N VAL A 13 -0.52 6.84 6.08
CA VAL A 13 -0.04 5.58 6.64
C VAL A 13 -0.10 5.63 8.17
N GLN A 14 0.42 6.68 8.77
CA GLN A 14 0.43 6.81 10.23
C GLN A 14 -0.98 6.88 10.80
N TRP A 15 -1.87 7.63 10.17
CA TRP A 15 -3.27 7.69 10.59
C TRP A 15 -3.95 6.34 10.47
N ALA A 16 -3.78 5.64 9.33
CA ALA A 16 -4.39 4.33 9.13
C ALA A 16 -3.96 3.32 10.21
N VAL A 17 -2.67 3.30 10.55
CA VAL A 17 -2.16 2.45 11.63
C VAL A 17 -2.83 2.80 12.96
N LYS A 18 -2.94 4.08 13.28
CA LYS A 18 -3.59 4.53 14.53
C LYS A 18 -5.07 4.17 14.57
N GLN A 19 -5.73 4.10 13.41
CA GLN A 19 -7.13 3.70 13.31
C GLN A 19 -7.33 2.18 13.30
N GLY A 20 -6.26 1.42 13.41
CA GLY A 20 -6.34 -0.04 13.50
C GLY A 20 -6.32 -0.79 12.18
N LEU A 21 -6.06 -0.12 11.05
CA LEU A 21 -5.86 -0.82 9.79
C LEU A 21 -4.57 -1.62 9.83
N GLN A 22 -4.61 -2.82 9.26
CA GLN A 22 -3.43 -3.65 9.12
C GLN A 22 -2.76 -3.32 7.79
N LEU A 23 -1.53 -2.81 7.85
CA LEU A 23 -0.77 -2.40 6.67
C LEU A 23 0.49 -3.24 6.54
N ALA A 24 0.89 -3.46 5.30
CA ALA A 24 2.15 -4.14 4.99
C ALA A 24 2.80 -3.49 3.79
N VAL A 25 4.12 -3.58 3.71
CA VAL A 25 4.91 -3.14 2.57
C VAL A 25 5.70 -4.32 2.05
N VAL A 26 5.61 -4.56 0.74
CA VAL A 26 6.38 -5.61 0.06
C VAL A 26 7.18 -4.94 -1.05
N SER A 27 8.49 -5.00 -0.98
CA SER A 27 9.38 -4.36 -1.94
C SER A 27 10.42 -5.33 -2.47
N GLY A 28 10.67 -5.27 -3.78
CA GLY A 28 11.78 -6.01 -4.40
C GLY A 28 13.15 -5.41 -4.08
N GLY A 29 13.21 -4.15 -3.69
CA GLY A 29 14.42 -3.48 -3.27
C GLY A 29 14.89 -3.92 -1.90
N LYS A 30 16.14 -3.61 -1.59
CA LYS A 30 16.76 -3.94 -0.30
C LYS A 30 17.13 -2.69 0.47
N GLU A 31 16.49 -1.57 0.18
CA GLU A 31 16.81 -0.27 0.80
C GLU A 31 16.33 -0.21 2.23
N GLU A 32 17.27 -0.28 3.16
CA GLU A 32 17.00 -0.11 4.59
C GLU A 32 16.28 1.19 4.95
N PRO A 33 16.53 2.34 4.28
CA PRO A 33 15.78 3.56 4.58
C PRO A 33 14.27 3.43 4.42
N VAL A 34 13.79 2.65 3.44
CA VAL A 34 12.36 2.41 3.23
C VAL A 34 11.77 1.66 4.43
N LYS A 35 12.44 0.61 4.87
CA LYS A 35 12.02 -0.19 6.03
C LYS A 35 11.98 0.67 7.28
N TRP A 36 13.06 1.41 7.52
CA TRP A 36 13.17 2.27 8.70
C TRP A 36 12.06 3.32 8.75
N ARG A 37 11.80 3.96 7.59
CA ARG A 37 10.73 4.95 7.50
C ARG A 37 9.35 4.35 7.77
N MET A 38 9.04 3.21 7.15
CA MET A 38 7.73 2.57 7.32
C MET A 38 7.53 2.07 8.74
N GLU A 39 8.55 1.49 9.35
CA GLU A 39 8.51 1.08 10.75
C GLU A 39 8.30 2.29 11.67
N GLY A 40 8.94 3.42 11.38
CA GLY A 40 8.72 4.68 12.10
C GLY A 40 7.30 5.20 12.01
N LEU A 41 6.57 4.87 10.93
CA LEU A 41 5.17 5.23 10.76
C LEU A 41 4.22 4.21 11.40
N GLY A 42 4.75 3.13 11.97
CA GLY A 42 3.96 2.12 12.68
C GLY A 42 3.63 0.88 11.87
N VAL A 43 4.15 0.73 10.65
CA VAL A 43 3.94 -0.47 9.84
C VAL A 43 4.80 -1.61 10.37
N LYS A 44 4.18 -2.71 10.77
CA LYS A 44 4.88 -3.85 11.39
C LYS A 44 5.40 -4.86 10.37
N GLU A 45 4.71 -5.01 9.24
CA GLU A 45 5.10 -5.96 8.19
C GLU A 45 5.75 -5.22 7.04
N VAL A 46 7.09 -5.17 7.04
CA VAL A 46 7.87 -4.57 5.96
C VAL A 46 8.83 -5.63 5.43
N HIS A 47 8.61 -6.07 4.21
CA HIS A 47 9.36 -7.13 3.56
C HIS A 47 10.18 -6.53 2.41
N LEU A 48 11.51 -6.56 2.54
CA LEU A 48 12.44 -6.11 1.50
C LEU A 48 13.01 -7.31 0.75
N GLY A 49 13.52 -7.07 -0.45
CA GLY A 49 14.14 -8.10 -1.26
C GLY A 49 13.16 -9.19 -1.69
N ALA A 50 11.89 -8.88 -1.82
CA ALA A 50 10.86 -9.84 -2.19
C ALA A 50 10.93 -10.13 -3.69
N ALA A 51 11.49 -11.27 -4.06
CA ALA A 51 11.51 -11.70 -5.45
C ALA A 51 10.13 -12.21 -5.91
N ASP A 52 9.41 -12.88 -5.02
CA ASP A 52 8.06 -13.37 -5.27
C ASP A 52 7.08 -12.63 -4.35
N LYS A 53 6.50 -11.56 -4.86
CA LYS A 53 5.62 -10.70 -4.07
C LYS A 53 4.33 -11.40 -3.68
N LEU A 54 3.79 -12.28 -4.53
CA LEU A 54 2.59 -13.05 -4.18
C LEU A 54 2.86 -13.99 -3.01
N ALA A 55 3.99 -14.67 -2.98
CA ALA A 55 4.35 -15.54 -1.87
C ALA A 55 4.49 -14.77 -0.56
N HIS A 56 5.15 -13.60 -0.59
CA HIS A 56 5.25 -12.74 0.59
C HIS A 56 3.89 -12.26 1.05
N LEU A 57 3.03 -11.83 0.13
CA LEU A 57 1.69 -11.36 0.44
C LEU A 57 0.85 -12.46 1.08
N THR A 58 0.92 -13.68 0.55
CA THR A 58 0.21 -14.83 1.10
C THR A 58 0.67 -15.13 2.53
N THR A 59 1.97 -15.06 2.79
CA THR A 59 2.53 -15.25 4.13
C THR A 59 2.02 -14.19 5.11
N ILE A 60 2.04 -12.92 4.69
CA ILE A 60 1.56 -11.80 5.51
C ILE A 60 0.07 -11.98 5.84
N ALA A 61 -0.75 -12.28 4.84
CA ALA A 61 -2.18 -12.48 5.03
C ALA A 61 -2.45 -13.62 6.03
N GLY A 62 -1.69 -14.72 5.93
CA GLY A 62 -1.76 -15.82 6.87
C GLY A 62 -1.46 -15.41 8.30
N ARG A 63 -0.44 -14.58 8.51
CA ARG A 63 -0.10 -14.04 9.84
C ARG A 63 -1.19 -13.14 10.40
N MET A 64 -1.86 -12.40 9.53
CA MET A 64 -2.96 -11.51 9.93
C MET A 64 -4.29 -12.25 10.09
N GLY A 65 -4.34 -13.53 9.77
CA GLY A 65 -5.56 -14.32 9.87
C GLY A 65 -6.62 -13.96 8.83
N ILE A 66 -6.22 -13.47 7.68
CA ILE A 66 -7.12 -13.05 6.60
C ILE A 66 -6.81 -13.81 5.32
N SER A 67 -7.77 -13.82 4.38
CA SER A 67 -7.57 -14.35 3.04
C SER A 67 -7.22 -13.22 2.07
N LEU A 68 -6.70 -13.57 0.89
CA LEU A 68 -6.42 -12.57 -0.14
C LEU A 68 -7.68 -11.85 -0.63
N ASP A 69 -8.86 -12.46 -0.44
CA ASP A 69 -10.14 -11.81 -0.75
C ASP A 69 -10.45 -10.62 0.16
N GLN A 70 -9.67 -10.42 1.21
CA GLN A 70 -9.83 -9.32 2.16
C GLN A 70 -8.70 -8.30 2.04
N VAL A 71 -7.87 -8.41 1.01
CA VAL A 71 -6.68 -7.58 0.83
C VAL A 71 -6.88 -6.60 -0.32
N ALA A 72 -6.49 -5.35 -0.11
CA ALA A 72 -6.26 -4.37 -1.17
C ALA A 72 -4.75 -4.24 -1.37
N TYR A 73 -4.32 -4.23 -2.62
CA TYR A 73 -2.90 -4.17 -2.98
C TYR A 73 -2.66 -3.11 -4.03
N MET A 74 -1.64 -2.29 -3.82
CA MET A 74 -1.19 -1.29 -4.78
C MET A 74 0.19 -1.68 -5.31
N GLY A 75 0.33 -1.78 -6.64
CA GLY A 75 1.59 -2.06 -7.30
C GLY A 75 1.75 -1.22 -8.56
N ASP A 76 2.97 -1.10 -9.07
CA ASP A 76 3.27 -0.21 -10.20
C ASP A 76 4.05 -0.85 -11.33
N ASP A 77 4.55 -2.06 -11.17
CA ASP A 77 5.43 -2.67 -12.16
C ASP A 77 5.15 -4.17 -12.32
N LEU A 78 5.78 -4.77 -13.32
CA LEU A 78 5.55 -6.17 -13.70
C LEU A 78 5.67 -7.17 -12.53
N PRO A 79 6.63 -7.03 -11.60
CA PRO A 79 6.70 -7.94 -10.45
C PRO A 79 5.46 -7.96 -9.56
N ASP A 80 4.60 -6.95 -9.67
CA ASP A 80 3.36 -6.85 -8.88
C ASP A 80 2.18 -7.60 -9.51
N LEU A 81 2.25 -8.00 -10.78
CA LEU A 81 1.10 -8.50 -11.53
C LEU A 81 0.41 -9.69 -10.88
N LEU A 82 1.15 -10.71 -10.43
CA LEU A 82 0.54 -11.88 -9.82
C LEU A 82 -0.16 -11.55 -8.51
N ALA A 83 0.44 -10.68 -7.70
CA ALA A 83 -0.18 -10.21 -6.46
C ALA A 83 -1.44 -9.40 -6.75
N LEU A 84 -1.38 -8.48 -7.73
CA LEU A 84 -2.53 -7.67 -8.11
C LEU A 84 -3.72 -8.51 -8.58
N LYS A 85 -3.46 -9.60 -9.31
CA LYS A 85 -4.51 -10.49 -9.81
C LYS A 85 -5.12 -11.37 -8.73
N ALA A 86 -4.45 -11.54 -7.60
CA ALA A 86 -4.84 -12.47 -6.55
C ALA A 86 -5.66 -11.82 -5.43
N VAL A 87 -5.69 -10.49 -5.34
CA VAL A 87 -6.33 -9.77 -4.24
C VAL A 87 -7.75 -9.33 -4.57
N CYS A 88 -8.50 -8.94 -3.54
CA CYS A 88 -9.86 -8.45 -3.69
C CYS A 88 -9.94 -7.13 -4.44
N LEU A 89 -9.09 -6.18 -4.08
CA LEU A 89 -9.03 -4.88 -4.73
C LEU A 89 -7.59 -4.59 -5.17
N SER A 90 -7.39 -4.51 -6.47
CA SER A 90 -6.10 -4.14 -7.04
C SER A 90 -6.12 -2.70 -7.52
N CYS A 91 -5.04 -1.98 -7.28
CA CYS A 91 -4.90 -0.61 -7.77
C CYS A 91 -3.44 -0.28 -8.09
N CYS A 92 -3.25 0.81 -8.80
CA CYS A 92 -1.93 1.28 -9.16
C CYS A 92 -1.91 2.80 -9.25
N PRO A 93 -0.73 3.43 -9.11
CA PRO A 93 -0.60 4.85 -9.36
C PRO A 93 -0.79 5.15 -10.86
N HIS A 94 -1.04 6.42 -11.17
CA HIS A 94 -1.31 6.86 -12.54
C HIS A 94 -0.16 6.55 -13.49
N ASP A 95 1.08 6.60 -13.01
CA ASP A 95 2.30 6.39 -13.80
C ASP A 95 2.81 4.94 -13.77
N ALA A 96 1.99 3.98 -13.35
CA ALA A 96 2.34 2.56 -13.43
C ALA A 96 2.56 2.14 -14.89
N VAL A 97 3.31 1.04 -15.08
CA VAL A 97 3.51 0.51 -16.44
C VAL A 97 2.17 0.09 -17.06
N PRO A 98 2.03 0.17 -18.41
CA PRO A 98 0.75 -0.10 -19.07
C PRO A 98 0.15 -1.47 -18.71
N GLU A 99 0.95 -2.50 -18.60
CA GLU A 99 0.47 -3.85 -18.27
C GLU A 99 -0.21 -3.90 -16.90
N VAL A 100 0.29 -3.14 -15.94
CA VAL A 100 -0.30 -3.04 -14.61
C VAL A 100 -1.59 -2.22 -14.67
N ARG A 101 -1.57 -1.08 -15.37
CA ARG A 101 -2.78 -0.24 -15.49
C ARG A 101 -3.94 -0.98 -16.14
N GLU A 102 -3.65 -1.88 -17.08
CA GLU A 102 -4.69 -2.68 -17.75
C GLU A 102 -5.23 -3.80 -16.85
N ALA A 103 -4.43 -4.27 -15.89
CA ALA A 103 -4.77 -5.43 -15.08
C ALA A 103 -5.50 -5.10 -13.78
N VAL A 104 -5.45 -3.86 -13.30
CA VAL A 104 -5.99 -3.50 -12.00
C VAL A 104 -7.45 -3.07 -12.06
N ASP A 105 -8.11 -3.14 -10.89
CA ASP A 105 -9.49 -2.66 -10.76
C ASP A 105 -9.58 -1.14 -10.77
N TRP A 106 -8.56 -0.46 -10.26
CA TRP A 106 -8.59 1.00 -10.11
C TRP A 106 -7.22 1.62 -10.35
N VAL A 107 -7.14 2.53 -11.33
CA VAL A 107 -5.96 3.38 -11.52
C VAL A 107 -6.22 4.68 -10.79
N VAL A 108 -5.45 4.95 -9.72
CA VAL A 108 -5.65 6.20 -8.97
C VAL A 108 -5.09 7.38 -9.77
N PRO A 109 -5.69 8.59 -9.62
CA PRO A 109 -5.25 9.74 -10.41
C PRO A 109 -3.86 10.26 -10.07
N GLU A 110 -3.35 9.98 -8.87
CA GLU A 110 -2.02 10.43 -8.45
C GLU A 110 -0.92 9.49 -8.95
N ALA A 111 0.22 10.06 -9.32
CA ALA A 111 1.42 9.31 -9.66
C ALA A 111 2.08 8.73 -8.39
N GLY A 112 2.98 7.77 -8.58
CA GLY A 112 3.78 7.22 -7.48
C GLY A 112 4.56 8.32 -6.76
N GLY A 113 4.50 8.32 -5.43
CA GLY A 113 5.14 9.35 -4.62
C GLY A 113 4.41 10.69 -4.58
N GLN A 114 3.22 10.79 -5.20
CA GLN A 114 2.44 12.04 -5.30
C GLN A 114 1.09 11.95 -4.57
N GLY A 115 0.98 11.05 -3.59
CA GLY A 115 -0.26 10.89 -2.81
C GLY A 115 -1.13 9.72 -3.24
N CYS A 116 -0.64 8.81 -4.08
CA CYS A 116 -1.42 7.66 -4.53
C CYS A 116 -1.79 6.72 -3.35
N VAL A 117 -0.87 6.48 -2.44
CA VAL A 117 -1.11 5.65 -1.25
C VAL A 117 -2.12 6.33 -0.35
N ARG A 118 -1.99 7.64 -0.15
CA ARG A 118 -2.96 8.41 0.64
C ARG A 118 -4.37 8.26 0.07
N ASN A 119 -4.52 8.35 -1.25
CA ASN A 119 -5.85 8.22 -1.87
C ASN A 119 -6.47 6.85 -1.55
N LEU A 120 -5.70 5.77 -1.72
CA LEU A 120 -6.19 4.43 -1.38
C LEU A 120 -6.60 4.34 0.09
N LEU A 121 -5.74 4.77 1.00
CA LEU A 121 -6.00 4.68 2.44
C LEU A 121 -7.17 5.57 2.85
N GLU A 122 -7.27 6.77 2.28
CA GLU A 122 -8.38 7.69 2.55
C GLU A 122 -9.71 7.07 2.14
N GLN A 123 -9.80 6.48 0.95
CA GLN A 123 -11.01 5.82 0.50
C GLN A 123 -11.37 4.61 1.37
N ALA A 124 -10.38 3.80 1.72
CA ALA A 124 -10.61 2.64 2.59
C ALA A 124 -11.11 3.07 3.97
N MET A 125 -10.52 4.10 4.54
CA MET A 125 -10.94 4.61 5.86
C MET A 125 -12.30 5.28 5.83
N LYS A 126 -12.63 6.01 4.75
CA LYS A 126 -13.96 6.61 4.57
C LYS A 126 -15.05 5.54 4.54
N LEU A 127 -14.82 4.44 3.85
CA LEU A 127 -15.77 3.32 3.79
C LEU A 127 -16.01 2.70 5.17
N ARG A 128 -15.04 2.80 6.07
CA ARG A 128 -15.14 2.26 7.42
C ARG A 128 -15.50 3.31 8.46
N GLY A 129 -15.80 4.54 8.04
CA GLY A 129 -16.12 5.63 8.94
C GLY A 129 -14.95 6.14 9.78
N LEU A 130 -13.72 5.90 9.35
CA LEU A 130 -12.51 6.22 10.11
C LEU A 130 -11.79 7.48 9.62
N TRP A 131 -12.29 8.15 8.60
CA TRP A 131 -11.67 9.34 8.04
C TRP A 131 -12.63 10.52 8.10
N SER A 132 -12.18 11.63 8.70
CA SER A 132 -12.86 12.91 8.67
C SER A 132 -11.83 14.02 8.50
N SER A 133 -12.14 14.99 7.63
CA SER A 133 -11.26 16.14 7.43
C SER A 133 -11.09 16.97 8.70
N ASN A 134 -12.05 16.90 9.62
CA ASN A 134 -11.99 17.61 10.88
C ASN A 134 -11.03 17.01 11.89
N ASP A 135 -10.63 15.74 11.70
CA ASP A 135 -9.76 15.04 12.63
C ASP A 135 -8.28 15.25 12.30
N GLY A 136 -7.96 15.79 11.13
CA GLY A 136 -6.59 15.99 10.70
C GLY A 136 -5.76 16.90 11.60
N HIS A 137 -6.38 17.81 12.29
CA HIS A 137 -5.70 18.75 13.19
C HIS A 137 -5.23 18.11 14.50
N ARG A 138 -5.62 16.88 14.77
CA ARG A 138 -5.25 16.16 15.99
C ARG A 138 -3.91 15.44 15.88
N TRP A 139 -3.22 15.65 14.79
CA TRP A 139 -1.93 15.01 14.52
C TRP A 139 -0.76 15.77 15.10
#